data_5495cd73175badaae42cc61803c28e4a
#
_entry.id   5495cd73175badaae42cc61803c28e4a
#
_cell.length_a   1.000
_cell.length_b   1.000
_cell.length_c   1.000
_cell.angle_alpha   90.00
_cell.angle_beta   90.00
_cell.angle_gamma   90.00
#
_symmetry.space_group_name_H-M   'P 1'
#
loop_
_entity.id
_entity.type
_entity.pdbx_description
1 polymer ?
#
loop_
_entity_poly.entity_id
_entity_poly.type
_entity_poly.pdbx_seq_one_letter_code
_entity_poly.pdbx_strand_id
1 'polypeptide(L)' 'MYSGVKMERNIILFDTETTGLGDRDEVIQFSAVVLHQKDNHLSFKDVISFYCDT' A
#
# COMPACT_ATOMS: atom_id res chain seq x y z
N MET A 1 12.06 -19.03 -21.47
CA MET A 1 12.65 -17.86 -21.15
C MET A 1 12.14 -16.72 -21.92
N TYR A 2 12.05 -15.64 -21.33
CA TYR A 2 11.44 -14.57 -21.91
C TYR A 2 12.31 -13.48 -22.15
N SER A 3 13.36 -13.66 -22.78
CA SER A 3 14.27 -12.62 -23.03
C SER A 3 13.60 -11.58 -23.83
N GLY A 4 13.70 -10.42 -23.49
CA GLY A 4 13.13 -9.35 -24.22
C GLY A 4 11.81 -8.89 -23.73
N VAL A 5 11.21 -9.61 -22.82
CA VAL A 5 9.94 -9.19 -22.28
C VAL A 5 10.22 -8.39 -21.04
N LYS A 6 9.75 -7.16 -20.98
CA LYS A 6 9.93 -6.35 -19.82
C LYS A 6 8.71 -6.45 -18.98
N MET A 7 8.89 -6.65 -17.69
CA MET A 7 7.81 -6.66 -16.75
C MET A 7 7.80 -5.36 -16.01
N GLU A 8 6.68 -4.69 -16.08
CA GLU A 8 6.54 -3.42 -15.42
C GLU A 8 5.16 -3.37 -14.81
N ARG A 9 5.08 -3.15 -13.52
CA ARG A 9 3.79 -3.10 -12.87
C ARG A 9 3.88 -2.30 -11.59
N ASN A 10 2.73 -1.88 -11.11
CA ASN A 10 2.64 -1.23 -9.82
C ASN A 10 2.11 -2.24 -8.83
N ILE A 11 2.68 -2.24 -7.65
CA ILE A 11 2.26 -3.13 -6.58
C ILE A 11 1.76 -2.26 -5.46
N ILE A 12 0.58 -2.57 -4.95
CA ILE A 12 0.01 -1.81 -3.86
C ILE A 12 -0.09 -2.72 -2.65
N LEU A 13 0.57 -2.32 -1.58
CA LEU A 13 0.50 -3.01 -0.32
C LEU A 13 -0.43 -2.23 0.58
N PHE A 14 -1.49 -2.86 1.01
CA PHE A 14 -2.54 -2.18 1.71
C PHE A 14 -2.61 -2.71 3.13
N ASP A 15 -2.79 -1.82 4.09
CA ASP A 15 -2.85 -2.21 5.47
C ASP A 15 -3.86 -1.34 6.18
N THR A 16 -4.52 -1.90 7.18
CA THR A 16 -5.46 -1.16 7.97
C THR A 16 -5.20 -1.42 9.43
N GLU A 17 -5.40 -0.40 10.24
CA GLU A 17 -5.27 -0.56 11.66
C GLU A 17 -6.39 0.19 12.33
N THR A 18 -6.90 -0.35 13.43
CA THR A 18 -7.89 0.33 14.20
C THR A 18 -7.23 0.89 15.44
N THR A 19 -7.58 2.10 15.76
CA THR A 19 -7.01 2.70 16.93
C THR A 19 -8.05 2.85 18.00
N GLY A 20 -9.10 2.12 17.96
CA GLY A 20 -10.13 2.24 18.94
C GLY A 20 -9.64 1.82 20.28
N LEU A 21 -9.77 2.64 21.25
CA LEU A 21 -9.36 2.32 22.53
C LEU A 21 -10.51 1.98 23.37
N GLY A 22 -11.33 1.18 22.88
CA GLY A 22 -12.29 0.64 23.69
C GLY A 22 -13.58 1.33 23.78
N ASP A 23 -13.74 2.44 23.23
CA ASP A 23 -14.96 3.06 23.35
C ASP A 23 -15.64 3.21 22.08
N ARG A 24 -16.44 4.15 21.93
CA ARG A 24 -17.14 4.29 20.75
C ARG A 24 -16.42 4.98 19.73
N ASP A 25 -15.39 5.65 20.05
CA ASP A 25 -14.67 6.42 19.05
C ASP A 25 -13.63 5.56 18.45
N GLU A 26 -13.92 4.96 17.37
CA GLU A 26 -12.93 4.17 16.67
C GLU A 26 -12.50 4.86 15.43
N VAL A 27 -11.23 4.91 15.23
CA VAL A 27 -10.65 5.47 14.02
C VAL A 27 -9.93 4.35 13.30
N ILE A 28 -10.20 4.21 12.03
CA ILE A 28 -9.52 3.22 11.22
C ILE A 28 -8.51 3.95 10.39
N GLN A 29 -7.29 3.50 10.45
CA GLN A 29 -6.22 4.06 9.66
C GLN A 29 -5.98 3.17 8.45
N PHE A 30 -6.01 3.75 7.28
CA PHE A 30 -5.73 3.05 6.06
C PHE A 30 -4.38 3.51 5.56
N SER A 31 -3.56 2.58 5.16
CA SER A 31 -2.26 2.91 4.61
C SER A 31 -2.02 2.07 3.37
N ALA A 32 -1.47 2.65 2.38
CA ALA A 32 -1.12 1.92 1.17
C ALA A 32 0.23 2.41 0.69
N VAL A 33 1.08 1.47 0.37
CA VAL A 33 2.39 1.79 -0.18
C VAL A 33 2.39 1.33 -1.62
N VAL A 34 2.74 2.20 -2.52
CA VAL A 34 2.77 1.90 -3.93
C VAL A 34 4.22 1.72 -4.35
N LEU A 35 4.50 0.57 -4.90
CA LEU A 35 5.83 0.26 -5.38
C LEU A 35 5.76 0.06 -6.87
N HIS A 36 6.82 0.38 -7.52
CA HIS A 36 6.92 0.18 -8.96
C HIS A 36 7.96 -0.88 -9.22
N GLN A 37 7.59 -1.90 -9.93
CA GLN A 37 8.50 -2.95 -10.30
C GLN A 37 8.78 -2.88 -11.78
N LYS A 38 10.04 -2.83 -12.12
CA LYS A 38 10.45 -2.86 -13.50
C LYS A 38 11.52 -3.91 -13.62
N ASP A 39 11.23 -4.96 -14.31
CA ASP A 39 12.11 -6.12 -14.45
C ASP A 39 12.43 -6.64 -13.05
N ASN A 40 13.66 -6.61 -12.64
CA ASN A 40 14.03 -7.06 -11.33
C ASN A 40 14.20 -5.96 -10.35
N HIS A 41 13.81 -4.75 -10.71
CA HIS A 41 14.00 -3.62 -9.85
C HIS A 41 12.72 -3.25 -9.18
N LEU A 42 12.76 -3.04 -7.89
CA LEU A 42 11.62 -2.64 -7.13
C LEU A 42 11.91 -1.30 -6.53
N SER A 43 11.07 -0.33 -6.75
CA SER A 43 11.31 0.99 -6.23
C SER A 43 10.06 1.53 -5.59
N PHE A 44 10.25 2.38 -4.59
CA PHE A 44 9.17 3.02 -3.89
C PHE A 44 8.60 4.12 -4.76
N LYS A 45 7.30 4.18 -4.87
CA LYS A 45 6.69 5.19 -5.67
C LYS A 45 5.91 6.18 -4.83
N ASP A 46 5.10 5.72 -3.92
CA ASP A 46 4.27 6.64 -3.17
C ASP A 46 3.73 5.97 -1.93
N VAL A 47 3.23 6.75 -1.02
CA VAL A 47 2.54 6.21 0.13
C VAL A 47 1.29 7.05 0.34
N ILE A 48 0.19 6.38 0.61
CA ILE A 48 -1.07 7.02 0.81
C ILE A 48 -1.57 6.58 2.17
N SER A 49 -2.01 7.53 2.97
CA SER A 49 -2.54 7.16 4.26
C SER A 49 -3.64 8.13 4.64
N PHE A 50 -4.68 7.62 5.24
CA PHE A 50 -5.76 8.47 5.69
C PHE A 50 -6.49 7.79 6.83
N TYR A 51 -7.26 8.58 7.56
CA TYR A 51 -7.99 8.09 8.70
C TYR A 51 -9.47 8.19 8.41
N CYS A 52 -10.21 7.26 8.95
CA CYS A 52 -11.65 7.24 8.77
C CYS A 52 -12.29 7.01 10.12
N ASP A 53 -13.20 7.86 10.49
CA ASP A 53 -13.94 7.70 11.72
C ASP A 53 -15.10 6.79 11.50
N THR A 54 -15.37 5.92 12.40
CA THR A 54 -16.53 5.04 12.28
C THR A 54 -17.61 5.38 13.27
#